data_73362deee62a4594948cd5dbab75d162
#
_entry.id   73362deee62a4594948cd5dbab75d162
#
_cell.length_a   1.000
_cell.length_b   1.000
_cell.length_c   1.000
_cell.angle_alpha   90.00
_cell.angle_beta   90.00
_cell.angle_gamma   90.00
#
_symmetry.space_group_name_H-M   'P 1'
#
loop_
_entity.id
_entity.type
_entity.pdbx_description
1 polymer ?
#
loop_
_entity_poly.entity_id
_entity_poly.type
_entity_poly.pdbx_seq_one_letter_code
_entity_poly.pdbx_strand_id
1 'polypeptide(L)'
;MGVLKGVVVFYADMVRQIKVPCQMDFMWISSYAGTDSTGQMVVKRDVSQDIEGRHVLILEDIYDTGNSLDFTYRHLLSKNPASLKICTLLDKPERRKPGITLKPDYVGFTVPNEFVVGYGLDYNEEYRNLPYVGVLKPEVYSK
;
A
#
# COMPACT_ATOMS: atom_id res chain seq x y z
N MET A 1 10.25 0.43 2.49
CA MET A 1 9.24 0.96 3.42
C MET A 1 7.88 0.43 3.00
N GLY A 2 7.06 0.01 3.93
CA GLY A 2 5.71 -0.48 3.64
C GLY A 2 4.67 0.09 4.58
N VAL A 3 3.41 0.11 4.14
CA VAL A 3 2.27 0.57 4.94
C VAL A 3 1.50 -0.65 5.45
N LEU A 4 1.51 -0.84 6.76
CA LEU A 4 0.83 -1.95 7.42
C LEU A 4 -0.70 -1.79 7.34
N LYS A 5 -1.48 -2.87 7.38
CA LYS A 5 -1.07 -4.29 7.57
C LYS A 5 -0.93 -5.04 6.25
N GLY A 6 -1.72 -4.69 5.24
CA GLY A 6 -1.91 -5.47 4.00
C GLY A 6 -0.62 -5.83 3.26
N VAL A 7 0.39 -4.99 3.35
CA VAL A 7 1.66 -5.18 2.64
C VAL A 7 2.56 -6.24 3.27
N VAL A 8 2.29 -6.67 4.51
CA VAL A 8 3.27 -7.43 5.32
C VAL A 8 3.77 -8.71 4.63
N VAL A 9 2.89 -9.45 3.97
CA VAL A 9 3.25 -10.72 3.32
C VAL A 9 4.10 -10.45 2.08
N PHE A 10 3.65 -9.58 1.20
CA PHE A 10 4.40 -9.16 0.01
C PHE A 10 5.75 -8.55 0.40
N TYR A 11 5.76 -7.72 1.43
CA TYR A 11 6.97 -7.06 1.93
C TYR A 11 8.03 -8.10 2.35
N ALA A 12 7.62 -9.09 3.13
CA ALA A 12 8.53 -10.14 3.59
C ALA A 12 9.13 -10.93 2.43
N ASP A 13 8.34 -11.24 1.42
CA ASP A 13 8.83 -11.94 0.24
C ASP A 13 9.74 -11.04 -0.61
N MET A 14 9.33 -9.79 -0.83
CA MET A 14 10.04 -8.86 -1.69
C MET A 14 11.40 -8.47 -1.11
N VAL A 15 11.48 -8.16 0.19
CA VAL A 15 12.72 -7.71 0.79
C VAL A 15 13.83 -8.76 0.72
N ARG A 16 13.47 -10.05 0.72
CA ARG A 16 14.42 -11.15 0.59
C ARG A 16 14.96 -11.32 -0.84
N GLN A 17 14.33 -10.67 -1.82
CA GLN A 17 14.79 -10.67 -3.21
C GLN A 17 15.73 -9.49 -3.52
N ILE A 18 15.80 -8.50 -2.65
CA ILE A 18 16.70 -7.36 -2.82
C ILE A 18 18.13 -7.80 -2.50
N LYS A 19 19.04 -7.64 -3.48
CA LYS A 19 20.41 -8.16 -3.40
C LYS A 19 21.44 -7.14 -2.88
N VAL A 20 21.01 -5.92 -2.59
CA VAL A 20 21.86 -4.89 -2.01
C VAL A 20 21.51 -4.68 -0.54
N PRO A 21 22.43 -4.20 0.29
CA PRO A 21 22.12 -3.89 1.68
C PRO A 21 20.96 -2.88 1.75
N CYS A 22 19.97 -3.17 2.56
CA CYS A 22 18.83 -2.31 2.74
C CYS A 22 18.33 -2.35 4.19
N GLN A 23 17.62 -1.31 4.58
CA GLN A 23 16.96 -1.25 5.88
C GLN A 23 15.46 -1.35 5.69
N MET A 24 14.79 -1.93 6.67
CA MET A 24 13.34 -2.14 6.67
C MET A 24 12.67 -1.12 7.59
N ASP A 25 11.57 -0.57 7.13
CA ASP A 25 10.74 0.32 7.95
C ASP A 25 9.28 0.23 7.53
N PHE A 26 8.39 0.60 8.43
CA PHE A 26 6.95 0.55 8.22
C PHE A 26 6.28 1.83 8.68
N MET A 27 5.18 2.15 8.02
CA MET A 27 4.22 3.15 8.50
C MET A 27 2.89 2.47 8.78
N TRP A 28 2.10 3.10 9.62
CA TRP A 28 0.71 2.74 9.83
C TRP A 28 -0.14 3.99 9.66
N ILE A 29 -1.02 3.98 8.68
CA ILE A 29 -1.97 5.06 8.43
C ILE A 29 -3.39 4.52 8.53
N SER A 30 -4.32 5.39 8.86
CA SER A 30 -5.74 5.09 8.84
C SER A 30 -6.52 6.26 8.29
N SER A 31 -7.70 5.99 7.75
CA SER A 31 -8.65 7.04 7.45
C SER A 31 -9.33 7.48 8.75
N TYR A 32 -9.61 8.78 8.85
CA TYR A 32 -10.35 9.33 9.99
C TYR A 32 -11.80 8.86 9.89
N ALA A 33 -12.25 8.10 10.88
CA ALA A 33 -13.62 7.60 10.97
C ALA A 33 -14.46 8.55 11.84
N GLY A 34 -14.74 9.75 11.35
CA GLY A 34 -15.70 10.67 11.97
C GLY A 34 -17.03 10.65 11.22
N THR A 35 -18.05 11.25 11.80
CA THR A 35 -19.36 11.44 11.16
C THR A 35 -19.28 12.26 9.86
N ASP A 36 -18.22 13.00 9.70
CA ASP A 36 -17.88 13.71 8.47
C ASP A 36 -16.66 13.03 7.84
N SER A 37 -16.89 11.93 7.13
CA SER A 37 -15.82 11.21 6.45
C SER A 37 -15.31 12.05 5.27
N THR A 38 -14.42 13.00 5.55
CA THR A 38 -13.73 13.80 4.53
C THR A 38 -12.63 13.01 3.82
N GLY A 39 -12.47 11.72 4.14
CA GLY A 39 -11.41 10.88 3.59
C GLY A 39 -10.02 11.28 4.08
N GLN A 40 -9.94 12.03 5.18
CA GLN A 40 -8.65 12.43 5.75
C GLN A 40 -7.88 11.23 6.30
N MET A 41 -6.61 11.16 5.91
CA MET A 41 -5.69 10.16 6.41
C MET A 41 -4.97 10.67 7.64
N VAL A 42 -4.69 9.77 8.58
CA VAL A 42 -3.94 10.04 9.81
C VAL A 42 -2.77 9.07 9.90
N VAL A 43 -1.59 9.61 10.21
CA VAL A 43 -0.40 8.79 10.49
C VAL A 43 -0.50 8.31 11.93
N LYS A 44 -0.78 7.02 12.13
CA LYS A 44 -0.78 6.40 13.45
C LYS A 44 0.63 6.04 13.91
N ARG A 45 1.46 5.64 12.97
CA ARG A 45 2.87 5.36 13.22
C ARG A 45 3.67 5.79 12.00
N ASP A 46 4.62 6.68 12.22
CA ASP A 46 5.52 7.16 11.17
C ASP A 46 6.74 6.23 11.03
N VAL A 47 7.53 6.47 9.99
CA VAL A 47 8.82 5.80 9.82
C VAL A 47 9.69 6.03 11.05
N SER A 48 10.44 5.02 11.45
CA SER A 48 11.30 5.07 12.62
C SER A 48 12.69 5.61 12.31
N GLN A 49 13.07 5.60 11.02
CA GLN A 49 14.40 6.01 10.58
C GLN A 49 14.34 7.35 9.87
N ASP A 50 15.43 8.12 9.98
CA ASP A 50 15.61 9.33 9.20
C ASP A 50 15.90 8.94 7.75
N ILE A 51 15.05 9.39 6.83
CA ILE A 51 15.18 9.10 5.40
C ILE A 51 15.73 10.25 4.59
N GLU A 52 16.10 11.37 5.23
CA GLU A 52 16.71 12.50 4.52
C GLU A 52 17.95 12.07 3.75
N GLY A 53 17.97 12.41 2.46
CA GLY A 53 19.11 12.07 1.59
C GLY A 53 19.23 10.58 1.23
N ARG A 54 18.27 9.75 1.60
CA ARG A 54 18.30 8.31 1.33
C ARG A 54 17.40 7.94 0.16
N HIS A 55 17.73 6.84 -0.51
CA HIS A 55 16.86 6.25 -1.53
C HIS A 55 15.81 5.38 -0.84
N VAL A 56 14.54 5.65 -1.11
CA VAL A 56 13.42 4.99 -0.48
C VAL A 56 12.56 4.30 -1.52
N LEU A 57 12.26 3.01 -1.29
CA LEU A 57 11.31 2.25 -2.07
C LEU A 57 10.06 1.98 -1.22
N ILE A 58 8.92 2.46 -1.68
CA ILE A 58 7.62 2.15 -1.07
C ILE A 58 7.14 0.83 -1.65
N LEU A 59 6.82 -0.13 -0.78
CA LEU A 59 6.16 -1.37 -1.15
C LEU A 59 4.70 -1.29 -0.77
N GLU A 60 3.81 -1.56 -1.73
CA GLU A 60 2.36 -1.56 -1.56
C GLU A 60 1.79 -2.92 -1.97
N ASP A 61 0.75 -3.35 -1.27
CA ASP A 61 -0.01 -4.55 -1.63
C ASP A 61 -0.90 -4.29 -2.84
N ILE A 62 -1.67 -3.20 -2.80
CA ILE A 62 -2.57 -2.83 -3.89
C ILE A 62 -2.65 -1.32 -4.07
N TYR A 63 -2.58 -0.88 -5.32
CA TYR A 63 -2.86 0.50 -5.71
C TYR A 63 -4.30 0.55 -6.24
N ASP A 64 -5.22 0.92 -5.36
CA ASP A 64 -6.67 0.93 -5.60
C ASP A 64 -7.13 2.35 -5.96
N THR A 65 -7.81 3.06 -5.06
CA THR A 65 -8.28 4.43 -5.30
C THR A 65 -7.15 5.45 -5.41
N GLY A 66 -6.04 5.15 -4.78
CA GLY A 66 -4.84 6.00 -4.77
C GLY A 66 -4.72 6.92 -3.57
N ASN A 67 -5.76 7.03 -2.74
CA ASN A 67 -5.74 7.93 -1.58
C ASN A 67 -4.60 7.64 -0.60
N SER A 68 -4.47 6.39 -0.19
CA SER A 68 -3.44 5.98 0.77
C SER A 68 -2.03 6.18 0.22
N LEU A 69 -1.82 5.75 -1.01
CA LEU A 69 -0.51 5.83 -1.64
C LEU A 69 -0.10 7.28 -1.92
N ASP A 70 -1.03 8.09 -2.41
CA ASP A 70 -0.77 9.53 -2.65
C ASP A 70 -0.40 10.24 -1.34
N PHE A 71 -1.15 9.97 -0.28
CA PHE A 71 -0.87 10.52 1.05
C PHE A 71 0.52 10.07 1.56
N THR A 72 0.81 8.78 1.48
CA THR A 72 2.09 8.20 1.91
C THR A 72 3.25 8.81 1.12
N TYR A 73 3.10 8.90 -0.18
CA TYR A 73 4.13 9.47 -1.07
C TYR A 73 4.45 10.92 -0.70
N ARG A 74 3.44 11.75 -0.54
CA ARG A 74 3.62 13.16 -0.17
C ARG A 74 4.23 13.31 1.22
N HIS A 75 3.78 12.48 2.17
CA HIS A 75 4.32 12.49 3.53
C HIS A 75 5.81 12.16 3.55
N LEU A 76 6.22 11.12 2.84
CA LEU A 76 7.63 10.73 2.75
C LEU A 76 8.45 11.74 1.95
N LEU A 77 7.87 12.29 0.89
CA LEU A 77 8.55 13.30 0.08
C LEU A 77 8.90 14.54 0.91
N SER A 78 8.04 14.92 1.87
CA SER A 78 8.29 16.05 2.78
C SER A 78 9.49 15.85 3.70
N LYS A 79 9.99 14.63 3.82
CA LYS A 79 11.18 14.28 4.62
C LYS A 79 12.47 14.32 3.81
N ASN A 80 12.44 14.83 2.59
CA ASN A 80 13.58 15.08 1.71
C ASN A 80 14.44 13.84 1.40
N PRO A 81 13.85 12.71 0.96
CA PRO A 81 14.66 11.57 0.50
C PRO A 81 15.43 11.93 -0.78
N ALA A 82 16.53 11.23 -1.04
CA ALA A 82 17.28 11.39 -2.27
C ALA A 82 16.49 10.89 -3.49
N SER A 83 15.70 9.85 -3.31
CA SER A 83 14.73 9.37 -4.30
C SER A 83 13.60 8.64 -3.59
N LEU A 84 12.43 8.64 -4.21
CA LEU A 84 11.25 7.96 -3.70
C LEU A 84 10.58 7.25 -4.86
N LYS A 85 10.56 5.92 -4.81
CA LYS A 85 9.96 5.07 -5.84
C LYS A 85 8.90 4.16 -5.24
N ILE A 86 8.00 3.69 -6.07
CA ILE A 86 6.85 2.88 -5.68
C ILE A 86 6.87 1.56 -6.41
N CYS A 87 6.74 0.47 -5.64
CA CYS A 87 6.50 -0.88 -6.15
C CYS A 87 5.20 -1.39 -5.56
N THR A 88 4.22 -1.66 -6.39
CA THR A 88 2.95 -2.26 -5.95
C THR A 88 2.81 -3.68 -6.50
N LEU A 89 2.33 -4.60 -5.66
CA LEU A 89 2.04 -5.96 -6.12
C LEU A 89 0.88 -5.96 -7.11
N LEU A 90 -0.21 -5.29 -6.75
CA LEU A 90 -1.41 -5.21 -7.58
C LEU A 90 -1.73 -3.75 -7.92
N ASP A 91 -2.12 -3.52 -9.17
CA ASP A 91 -2.63 -2.24 -9.64
C ASP A 91 -4.05 -2.43 -10.16
N LYS A 92 -4.97 -1.59 -9.68
CA LYS A 92 -6.38 -1.61 -10.06
C LYS A 92 -6.75 -0.23 -10.65
N PRO A 93 -6.33 0.07 -11.89
CA PRO A 93 -6.44 1.42 -12.46
C PRO A 93 -7.89 1.93 -12.59
N GLU A 94 -8.86 1.03 -12.78
CA GLU A 94 -10.27 1.40 -12.88
C GLU A 94 -10.83 2.06 -11.63
N ARG A 95 -10.19 1.85 -10.48
CA ARG A 95 -10.61 2.40 -9.19
C ARG A 95 -9.98 3.73 -8.85
N ARG A 96 -9.06 4.23 -9.68
CA ARG A 96 -8.33 5.46 -9.39
C ARG A 96 -9.25 6.65 -9.24
N LYS A 97 -9.12 7.41 -8.16
CA LYS A 97 -9.90 8.63 -7.96
C LYS A 97 -9.44 9.75 -8.90
N PRO A 98 -10.38 10.62 -9.34
CA PRO A 98 -10.00 11.82 -10.10
C PRO A 98 -9.00 12.68 -9.33
N GLY A 99 -8.01 13.21 -10.02
CA GLY A 99 -6.97 14.04 -9.42
C GLY A 99 -5.75 13.26 -8.91
N ILE A 100 -5.83 11.94 -8.82
CA ILE A 100 -4.68 11.11 -8.47
C ILE A 100 -3.88 10.85 -9.76
N THR A 101 -2.69 11.44 -9.85
CA THR A 101 -1.81 11.34 -11.02
C THR A 101 -0.56 10.51 -10.75
N LEU A 102 -0.38 10.09 -9.51
CA LEU A 102 0.79 9.30 -9.09
C LEU A 102 0.81 7.96 -9.83
N LYS A 103 1.97 7.60 -10.36
CA LYS A 103 2.17 6.32 -11.07
C LYS A 103 3.21 5.48 -10.34
N PRO A 104 2.94 4.20 -10.10
CA PRO A 104 3.97 3.32 -9.55
C PRO A 104 5.10 3.12 -10.56
N ASP A 105 6.32 2.98 -10.05
CA ASP A 105 7.50 2.69 -10.87
C ASP A 105 7.55 1.22 -11.26
N TYR A 106 7.05 0.35 -10.40
CA TYR A 106 7.03 -1.10 -10.60
C TYR A 106 5.66 -1.65 -10.25
N VAL A 107 5.09 -2.46 -11.14
CA VAL A 107 3.79 -3.11 -10.97
C VAL A 107 3.95 -4.60 -11.17
N GLY A 108 3.50 -5.38 -10.19
CA GLY A 108 3.48 -6.84 -10.31
C GLY A 108 2.41 -7.30 -11.29
N PHE A 109 1.16 -6.97 -10.99
CA PHE A 109 0.02 -7.38 -11.80
C PHE A 109 -1.02 -6.27 -11.87
N THR A 110 -1.56 -6.05 -13.07
CA THR A 110 -2.76 -5.22 -13.25
C THR A 110 -3.98 -6.12 -13.13
N VAL A 111 -4.93 -5.73 -12.28
CA VAL A 111 -6.14 -6.52 -12.02
C VAL A 111 -7.39 -5.71 -12.34
N PRO A 112 -8.48 -6.40 -12.76
CA PRO A 112 -9.75 -5.72 -13.01
C PRO A 112 -10.41 -5.26 -11.70
N ASN A 113 -11.52 -4.54 -11.82
CA ASN A 113 -12.28 -4.05 -10.67
C ASN A 113 -13.06 -5.18 -9.99
N GLU A 114 -12.33 -6.08 -9.32
CA GLU A 114 -12.87 -7.17 -8.53
C GLU A 114 -12.35 -7.07 -7.10
N PHE A 115 -13.08 -7.61 -6.15
CA PHE A 115 -12.68 -7.61 -4.75
C PHE A 115 -11.69 -8.76 -4.53
N VAL A 116 -10.44 -8.43 -4.25
CA VAL A 116 -9.37 -9.43 -4.08
C VAL A 116 -8.95 -9.53 -2.62
N VAL A 117 -8.65 -10.73 -2.19
CA VAL A 117 -8.21 -11.07 -0.82
C VAL A 117 -7.07 -12.08 -0.86
N GLY A 118 -6.40 -12.21 0.26
CA GLY A 118 -5.29 -13.16 0.42
C GLY A 118 -3.93 -12.50 0.21
N TYR A 119 -2.91 -13.20 0.61
CA TYR A 119 -1.52 -12.75 0.54
C TYR A 119 -1.33 -11.37 1.23
N GLY A 120 -2.01 -11.20 2.37
CA GLY A 120 -2.02 -9.96 3.15
C GLY A 120 -3.27 -9.10 2.96
N LEU A 121 -3.96 -9.22 1.84
CA LEU A 121 -5.21 -8.49 1.56
C LEU A 121 -6.38 -9.10 2.33
N ASP A 122 -7.29 -8.25 2.81
CA ASP A 122 -8.37 -8.65 3.71
C ASP A 122 -9.76 -8.27 3.24
N TYR A 123 -10.74 -8.92 3.87
CA TYR A 123 -12.11 -8.48 4.02
C TYR A 123 -12.48 -8.62 5.50
N ASN A 124 -12.78 -7.49 6.17
CA ASN A 124 -13.08 -7.45 7.62
C ASN A 124 -12.05 -8.17 8.50
N GLU A 125 -10.76 -7.95 8.20
CA GLU A 125 -9.61 -8.57 8.88
C GLU A 125 -9.48 -10.08 8.66
N GLU A 126 -10.27 -10.66 7.76
CA GLU A 126 -10.20 -12.07 7.40
C GLU A 126 -9.49 -12.26 6.05
N TYR A 127 -9.01 -13.45 5.77
CA TYR A 127 -8.39 -13.91 4.51
C TYR A 127 -6.96 -13.45 4.27
N ARG A 128 -6.35 -12.64 5.13
CA ARG A 128 -4.96 -12.21 4.96
C ARG A 128 -3.97 -13.37 4.89
N ASN A 129 -4.30 -14.48 5.54
CA ASN A 129 -3.44 -15.65 5.68
C ASN A 129 -3.52 -16.62 4.49
N LEU A 130 -4.36 -16.38 3.50
CA LEU A 130 -4.37 -17.20 2.29
C LEU A 130 -3.02 -17.05 1.57
N PRO A 131 -2.40 -18.16 1.13
CA PRO A 131 -1.08 -18.10 0.50
C PRO A 131 -1.12 -17.65 -0.97
N TYR A 132 -2.26 -17.19 -1.44
CA TYR A 132 -2.50 -16.71 -2.79
C TYR A 132 -3.43 -15.49 -2.75
N VAL A 133 -3.50 -14.76 -3.86
CA VAL A 133 -4.50 -13.72 -4.07
C VAL A 133 -5.68 -14.35 -4.83
N GLY A 134 -6.88 -14.17 -4.31
CA GLY A 134 -8.10 -14.68 -4.93
C GLY A 134 -9.18 -13.63 -5.00
N VAL A 135 -10.16 -13.85 -5.86
CA VAL A 135 -11.36 -12.99 -5.96
C VAL A 135 -12.38 -13.45 -4.95
N LEU A 136 -12.83 -12.54 -4.09
CA LEU A 136 -13.86 -12.81 -3.11
C LEU A 136 -15.21 -12.91 -3.82
N LYS A 137 -15.97 -13.95 -3.51
CA LYS A 137 -17.30 -14.13 -4.10
C LYS A 137 -18.24 -13.00 -3.69
N PRO A 138 -19.03 -12.45 -4.63
CA PRO A 138 -19.94 -11.34 -4.32
C PRO A 138 -20.90 -11.63 -3.16
N GLU A 139 -21.32 -12.87 -2.98
CA GLU A 139 -22.22 -13.26 -1.88
C GLU A 139 -21.65 -12.96 -0.49
N VAL A 140 -20.32 -12.85 -0.37
CA VAL A 140 -19.68 -12.62 0.92
C VAL A 140 -19.79 -11.16 1.34
N TYR A 141 -19.69 -10.22 0.40
CA TYR A 141 -19.63 -8.78 0.71
C TYR A 141 -20.88 -7.98 0.26
N SER A 142 -21.79 -8.59 -0.48
CA SER A 142 -23.01 -7.90 -0.97
C SER A 142 -24.25 -8.17 -0.11
N LYS A 143 -24.09 -8.50 1.14
CA LYS A 143 -25.20 -8.71 2.07
C LYS A 143 -25.73 -7.41 2.65
#